data_1eba9469894b9b5fc832add33c004963
#
_entry.id   1eba9469894b9b5fc832add33c004963
#
_cell.length_a   1.000
_cell.length_b   1.000
_cell.length_c   1.000
_cell.angle_alpha   90.00
_cell.angle_beta   90.00
_cell.angle_gamma   90.00
#
_symmetry.space_group_name_H-M   'P 1'
#
loop_
_entity.id
_entity.type
_entity.pdbx_description
1 polymer ?
#
loop_
_entity_poly.entity_id
_entity_poly.type
_entity_poly.pdbx_seq_one_letter_code
_entity_poly.pdbx_strand_id
1 'polypeptide(L)' 'MGKLRFHWDFFGPDASETATHFLHHVDEFCAQKGIGEHAHWTTDQQVRVVATLECDEEHLRIVRDALRPKRGERVLE' A
#
# COMPACT_ATOMS: atom_id res chain seq x y z
N MET A 1 -11.92 -10.87 -11.65
CA MET A 1 -10.59 -10.70 -11.10
C MET A 1 -10.66 -10.01 -9.78
N GLY A 2 -9.90 -10.50 -8.81
CA GLY A 2 -9.93 -9.97 -7.48
C GLY A 2 -8.94 -8.84 -7.27
N LYS A 3 -9.16 -8.08 -6.23
CA LYS A 3 -8.25 -7.03 -5.81
C LYS A 3 -7.71 -7.36 -4.44
N LEU A 4 -6.51 -6.87 -4.16
CA LEU A 4 -5.84 -7.04 -2.88
C LEU A 4 -5.52 -5.69 -2.30
N ARG A 5 -5.51 -5.63 -0.98
CA ARG A 5 -5.05 -4.47 -0.23
C ARG A 5 -3.82 -4.86 0.55
N PHE A 6 -2.78 -4.05 0.41
CA PHE A 6 -1.52 -4.25 1.13
C PHE A 6 -1.37 -3.11 2.12
N HIS A 7 -0.93 -3.42 3.34
CA HIS A 7 -0.86 -2.44 4.42
C HIS A 7 0.54 -2.37 5.01
N TRP A 8 0.95 -1.14 5.32
CA TRP A 8 2.21 -0.85 6.01
C TRP A 8 1.89 0.04 7.20
N ASP A 9 2.53 -0.23 8.33
CA ASP A 9 2.28 0.51 9.57
C ASP A 9 3.41 1.49 9.82
N PHE A 10 3.05 2.72 10.22
CA PHE A 10 4.00 3.77 10.56
C PHE A 10 3.65 4.29 11.95
N PHE A 11 4.68 4.51 12.78
CA PHE A 11 4.51 4.90 14.16
C PHE A 11 5.26 6.20 14.45
N GLY A 12 4.89 6.87 15.53
CA GLY A 12 5.57 8.05 15.98
C GLY A 12 4.91 9.35 15.53
N PRO A 13 5.45 10.50 15.96
CA PRO A 13 4.81 11.80 15.68
C PRO A 13 4.79 12.17 14.20
N ASP A 14 5.71 11.61 13.40
CA ASP A 14 5.78 11.92 11.97
C ASP A 14 5.14 10.83 11.10
N ALA A 15 4.38 9.92 11.71
CA ALA A 15 3.85 8.76 11.00
C ALA A 15 3.03 9.15 9.77
N SER A 16 2.20 10.18 9.88
CA SER A 16 1.35 10.61 8.77
C SER A 16 2.17 11.09 7.58
N GLU A 17 3.18 11.90 7.83
CA GLU A 17 4.07 12.41 6.77
C GLU A 17 4.86 11.27 6.13
N THR A 18 5.38 10.37 6.97
CA THR A 18 6.17 9.24 6.49
C THR A 18 5.31 8.32 5.63
N ALA A 19 4.09 8.04 6.06
CA ALA A 19 3.17 7.19 5.31
C ALA A 19 2.83 7.81 3.96
N THR A 20 2.55 9.11 3.93
CA THR A 20 2.24 9.82 2.69
C THR A 20 3.43 9.79 1.73
N HIS A 21 4.63 10.03 2.25
CA HIS A 21 5.84 10.00 1.46
C HIS A 21 6.08 8.59 0.88
N PHE A 22 5.86 7.59 1.71
CA PHE A 22 5.97 6.20 1.27
C PHE A 22 5.04 5.92 0.08
N LEU A 23 3.79 6.41 0.16
CA LEU A 23 2.83 6.17 -0.91
C LEU A 23 3.20 6.89 -2.22
N HIS A 24 3.93 8.00 -2.16
CA HIS A 24 4.47 8.62 -3.37
C HIS A 24 5.45 7.68 -4.06
N HIS A 25 6.30 7.00 -3.28
CA HIS A 25 7.23 6.01 -3.83
C HIS A 25 6.47 4.81 -4.37
N VAL A 26 5.37 4.44 -3.75
CA VAL A 26 4.52 3.35 -4.25
C VAL A 26 3.95 3.71 -5.60
N ASP A 27 3.51 4.97 -5.79
CA ASP A 27 3.02 5.42 -7.10
C ASP A 27 4.10 5.30 -8.16
N GLU A 28 5.33 5.71 -7.84
CA GLU A 28 6.45 5.59 -8.78
C GLU A 28 6.73 4.14 -9.11
N PHE A 29 6.70 3.28 -8.10
CA PHE A 29 6.88 1.85 -8.28
C PHE A 29 5.82 1.28 -9.23
N CYS A 30 4.56 1.62 -9.01
CA CYS A 30 3.47 1.14 -9.85
C CYS A 30 3.64 1.61 -11.29
N ALA A 31 4.07 2.85 -11.48
CA ALA A 31 4.30 3.36 -12.83
C ALA A 31 5.42 2.60 -13.53
N GLN A 32 6.51 2.32 -12.81
CA GLN A 32 7.66 1.61 -13.38
C GLN A 32 7.34 0.17 -13.72
N LYS A 33 6.47 -0.46 -12.94
CA LYS A 33 6.15 -1.89 -13.11
C LYS A 33 4.92 -2.13 -13.97
N GLY A 34 4.31 -1.07 -14.47
CA GLY A 34 3.13 -1.23 -15.33
C GLY A 34 1.87 -1.59 -14.57
N ILE A 35 1.82 -1.29 -13.27
CA ILE A 35 0.62 -1.47 -12.47
C ILE A 35 -0.25 -0.24 -12.70
N GLY A 36 -1.16 -0.34 -13.67
CA GLY A 36 -1.92 0.83 -14.10
C GLY A 36 -3.01 1.23 -13.12
N GLU A 37 -3.96 0.34 -12.93
CA GLU A 37 -5.12 0.64 -12.09
C GLU A 37 -4.82 0.30 -10.64
N HIS A 38 -4.72 1.33 -9.80
CA HIS A 38 -4.48 1.14 -8.38
C HIS A 38 -4.98 2.36 -7.61
N ALA A 39 -5.16 2.17 -6.31
CA ALA A 39 -5.56 3.26 -5.41
C ALA A 39 -4.72 3.13 -4.14
N HIS A 40 -4.51 4.24 -3.45
CA HIS A 40 -3.83 4.21 -2.16
C HIS A 40 -4.39 5.29 -1.24
N TRP A 41 -4.23 5.06 0.05
CA TRP A 41 -4.69 6.01 1.06
C TRP A 41 -4.01 5.72 2.38
N THR A 42 -4.17 6.65 3.33
CA THR A 42 -3.70 6.45 4.70
C THR A 42 -4.90 6.41 5.64
N THR A 43 -4.75 5.67 6.73
CA THR A 43 -5.75 5.59 7.78
C THR A 43 -5.08 5.88 9.11
N ASP A 44 -5.52 6.93 9.78
CA ASP A 44 -4.96 7.32 11.09
C ASP A 44 -5.71 6.54 12.17
N GLN A 45 -4.97 5.72 12.91
CA GLN A 45 -5.52 4.91 13.99
C GLN A 45 -5.01 5.38 15.35
N GLN A 46 -4.58 6.65 15.45
CA GLN A 46 -4.09 7.29 16.68
C GLN A 46 -2.72 6.78 17.12
N VAL A 47 -2.59 5.46 17.34
CA VAL A 47 -1.30 4.87 17.74
C VAL A 47 -0.41 4.59 16.53
N ARG A 48 -0.99 4.56 15.35
CA ARG A 48 -0.25 4.32 14.12
C ARG A 48 -1.02 4.88 12.93
N VAL A 49 -0.30 5.08 11.83
CA VAL A 49 -0.91 5.42 10.54
C VAL A 49 -0.67 4.24 9.62
N VAL A 50 -1.72 3.77 8.98
CA VAL A 50 -1.65 2.66 8.06
C VAL A 50 -1.69 3.19 6.62
N ALA A 51 -0.67 2.86 5.84
CA ALA A 51 -0.68 3.15 4.41
C ALA A 51 -1.23 1.93 3.69
N THR A 52 -2.13 2.14 2.74
CA THR A 52 -2.78 1.04 2.02
C THR A 52 -2.64 1.24 0.52
N LEU A 53 -2.30 0.15 -0.17
CA LEU A 53 -2.31 0.09 -1.64
C LEU A 53 -3.31 -0.98 -2.05
N GLU A 54 -4.24 -0.61 -2.94
CA GLU A 54 -5.19 -1.55 -3.50
C GLU A 54 -4.89 -1.72 -4.98
N CYS A 55 -4.72 -2.96 -5.43
CA CYS A 55 -4.45 -3.25 -6.83
C CYS A 55 -4.93 -4.64 -7.18
N ASP A 56 -4.84 -5.00 -8.46
CA ASP A 56 -5.26 -6.31 -8.93
C ASP A 56 -4.38 -7.41 -8.32
N GLU A 57 -4.99 -8.54 -8.03
CA GLU A 57 -4.29 -9.67 -7.39
C GLU A 57 -3.14 -10.21 -8.24
N GLU A 58 -3.13 -9.97 -9.55
CA GLU A 58 -2.04 -10.43 -10.39
C GLU A 58 -0.70 -9.81 -9.99
N HIS A 59 -0.73 -8.69 -9.28
CA HIS A 59 0.49 -7.99 -8.85
C HIS A 59 0.97 -8.42 -7.47
N LEU A 60 0.36 -9.45 -6.88
CA LEU A 60 0.71 -9.90 -5.53
C LEU A 60 2.20 -10.11 -5.33
N ARG A 61 2.82 -10.88 -6.22
CA ARG A 61 4.24 -11.24 -6.06
C ARG A 61 5.14 -10.03 -6.12
N ILE A 62 4.92 -9.17 -7.11
CA ILE A 62 5.82 -8.04 -7.33
C ILE A 62 5.72 -7.04 -6.18
N VAL A 63 4.50 -6.81 -5.68
CA VAL A 63 4.31 -5.90 -4.54
C VAL A 63 4.88 -6.51 -3.26
N ARG A 64 4.56 -7.77 -3.00
CA ARG A 64 5.04 -8.47 -1.81
C ARG A 64 6.55 -8.49 -1.73
N ASP A 65 7.21 -8.85 -2.82
CA ASP A 65 8.65 -9.05 -2.81
C ASP A 65 9.43 -7.73 -2.79
N ALA A 66 8.92 -6.70 -3.43
CA ALA A 66 9.62 -5.43 -3.53
C ALA A 66 9.28 -4.48 -2.38
N LEU A 67 8.03 -4.43 -1.95
CA LEU A 67 7.57 -3.44 -0.97
C LEU A 67 7.33 -4.00 0.42
N ARG A 68 7.30 -5.30 0.55
CA ARG A 68 7.23 -6.03 1.84
C ARG A 68 6.15 -5.51 2.78
N PRO A 69 4.88 -5.61 2.40
CA PRO A 69 3.80 -5.16 3.27
C PRO A 69 3.73 -5.98 4.55
N LYS A 70 3.24 -5.35 5.61
CA LYS A 70 3.03 -6.01 6.88
C LYS A 70 1.85 -6.98 6.83
N ARG A 71 0.82 -6.60 6.08
CA ARG A 71 -0.39 -7.41 5.93
C ARG A 71 -0.90 -7.27 4.52
N GLY A 72 -1.63 -8.29 4.10
CA GLY A 72 -2.37 -8.22 2.85
C GLY A 72 -3.74 -8.82 3.07
N GLU A 73 -4.73 -8.31 2.37
CA GLU A 73 -6.07 -8.86 2.45
C GLU A 73 -6.73 -8.83 1.09
N ARG A 74 -7.65 -9.76 0.89
CA ARG A 74 -8.43 -9.82 -0.33
C ARG A 74 -9.67 -8.95 -0.17
N VAL A 75 -9.95 -8.15 -1.18
CA VAL A 75 -11.16 -7.33 -1.18
C VAL A 75 -12.32 -8.22 -1.58
N LEU A 76 -13.30 -8.31 -0.71
CA LEU A 76 -14.52 -9.09 -0.98
C LEU A 76 -15.62 -8.12 -1.37
N GLU A 77 -16.27 -8.41 -2.47
CA GLU A 77 -17.37 -7.59 -2.95
C GLU A 77 -18.69 -8.33 -2.90
#